data_74795f7460ae3efa762c7cd69c39d6c1
#
_entry.id   74795f7460ae3efa762c7cd69c39d6c1
#
_cell.length_a   1.000
_cell.length_b   1.000
_cell.length_c   1.000
_cell.angle_alpha   90.00
_cell.angle_beta   90.00
_cell.angle_gamma   90.00
#
_symmetry.space_group_name_H-M   'P 1'
#
loop_
_entity.id
_entity.type
_entity.pdbx_description
1 polymer ?
#
loop_
_entity_poly.entity_id
_entity_poly.type
_entity_poly.pdbx_seq_one_letter_code
_entity_poly.pdbx_strand_id
1 'polypeptide(L)'
;MSKPTSSAMPQSNEEKFINHLMKNWKKSVARKIYADALKEIKKAGHMNPSVVVQAAIENASPNVMIKSKRIGWAVYQVPVEVKPAKRFFFATKWILDAARAKTWKPMSEKLAEELIAAYGNQWAAVKKKEEAHRMAEANKAFAYMAKYVN
;
A
#
# COMPACT_ATOMS: atom_id res chain seq x y z
N MET A 1 26.23 -24.75 -20.28
CA MET A 1 25.95 -23.31 -20.45
C MET A 1 25.00 -22.86 -19.34
N SER A 2 25.55 -22.25 -18.32
CA SER A 2 24.78 -21.68 -17.23
C SER A 2 24.10 -20.39 -17.74
N LYS A 3 22.77 -20.31 -17.60
CA LYS A 3 22.04 -19.08 -17.90
C LYS A 3 22.53 -17.96 -16.96
N PRO A 4 22.79 -16.75 -17.46
CA PRO A 4 23.12 -15.65 -16.58
C PRO A 4 21.92 -15.39 -15.67
N THR A 5 22.10 -15.57 -14.37
CA THR A 5 21.17 -15.08 -13.36
C THR A 5 21.20 -13.56 -13.46
N SER A 6 20.18 -13.01 -14.08
CA SER A 6 19.91 -11.58 -14.05
C SER A 6 19.76 -11.16 -12.58
N SER A 7 20.82 -10.63 -12.02
CA SER A 7 20.75 -9.90 -10.75
C SER A 7 19.98 -8.61 -11.03
N ALA A 8 18.66 -8.71 -11.01
CA ALA A 8 17.81 -7.53 -11.08
C ALA A 8 18.17 -6.64 -9.90
N MET A 9 18.68 -5.44 -10.17
CA MET A 9 18.91 -4.44 -9.14
C MET A 9 17.61 -4.25 -8.32
N PRO A 10 17.70 -4.12 -6.99
CA PRO A 10 16.51 -3.91 -6.19
C PRO A 10 15.78 -2.65 -6.66
N GLN A 11 14.55 -2.82 -7.12
CA GLN A 11 13.72 -1.71 -7.57
C GLN A 11 13.52 -0.72 -6.43
N SER A 12 13.69 0.57 -6.71
CA SER A 12 13.38 1.63 -5.75
C SER A 12 11.91 1.58 -5.35
N ASN A 13 11.57 2.10 -4.17
CA ASN A 13 10.18 2.18 -3.72
C ASN A 13 9.32 2.99 -4.68
N GLU A 14 9.89 3.99 -5.33
CA GLU A 14 9.23 4.78 -6.38
C GLU A 14 8.84 3.92 -7.58
N GLU A 15 9.78 3.14 -8.13
CA GLU A 15 9.49 2.23 -9.25
C GLU A 15 8.43 1.18 -8.89
N LYS A 16 8.46 0.65 -7.66
CA LYS A 16 7.41 -0.27 -7.17
C LYS A 16 6.05 0.43 -7.10
N PHE A 17 6.02 1.66 -6.63
CA PHE A 17 4.78 2.44 -6.58
C PHE A 17 4.22 2.67 -7.99
N ILE A 18 5.06 3.07 -8.94
CA ILE A 18 4.67 3.26 -10.34
C ILE A 18 4.14 1.96 -10.95
N ASN A 19 4.77 0.81 -10.65
CA ASN A 19 4.30 -0.48 -11.10
C ASN A 19 2.90 -0.83 -10.56
N HIS A 20 2.59 -0.48 -9.30
CA HIS A 20 1.25 -0.66 -8.73
C HIS A 20 0.22 0.33 -9.31
N LEU A 21 0.65 1.53 -9.66
CA LEU A 21 -0.19 2.53 -10.32
C LEU A 21 -0.53 2.14 -11.76
N MET A 22 0.38 1.45 -12.43
CA MET A 22 0.25 1.06 -13.83
C MET A 22 -0.98 0.18 -14.08
N LYS A 23 -1.68 0.45 -15.19
CA LYS A 23 -2.74 -0.40 -15.74
C LYS A 23 -2.44 -0.73 -17.19
N ASN A 24 -2.83 -1.93 -17.65
CA ASN A 24 -2.73 -2.38 -19.04
C ASN A 24 -1.33 -2.17 -19.63
N TRP A 25 -0.28 -2.42 -18.85
CA TRP A 25 1.13 -2.29 -19.25
C TRP A 25 1.57 -0.87 -19.69
N LYS A 26 0.75 0.14 -19.43
CA LYS A 26 1.02 1.54 -19.80
C LYS A 26 1.92 2.23 -18.76
N LYS A 27 3.17 1.79 -18.67
CA LYS A 27 4.11 2.30 -17.67
C LYS A 27 4.51 3.76 -17.85
N SER A 28 4.60 4.23 -19.10
CA SER A 28 4.89 5.65 -19.39
C SER A 28 3.78 6.58 -18.88
N VAL A 29 2.53 6.16 -19.01
CA VAL A 29 1.38 6.90 -18.45
C VAL A 29 1.42 6.90 -16.92
N ALA A 30 1.72 5.77 -16.29
CA ALA A 30 1.85 5.69 -14.84
C ALA A 30 2.98 6.59 -14.30
N ARG A 31 4.14 6.62 -14.97
CA ARG A 31 5.24 7.53 -14.61
C ARG A 31 4.82 9.00 -14.72
N LYS A 32 4.10 9.37 -15.76
CA LYS A 32 3.60 10.73 -15.93
C LYS A 32 2.61 11.10 -14.82
N ILE A 33 1.66 10.23 -14.50
CA ILE A 33 0.70 10.45 -13.41
C ILE A 33 1.42 10.64 -12.07
N TYR A 34 2.39 9.80 -11.78
CA TYR A 34 3.20 9.90 -10.56
C TYR A 34 3.97 11.23 -10.49
N ALA A 35 4.68 11.60 -11.58
CA ALA A 35 5.41 12.85 -11.64
C ALA A 35 4.49 14.07 -11.49
N ASP A 36 3.33 14.06 -12.11
CA ASP A 36 2.34 15.13 -11.99
C ASP A 36 1.74 15.19 -10.58
N ALA A 37 1.51 14.04 -9.93
CA ALA A 37 1.09 14.00 -8.53
C ALA A 37 2.12 14.63 -7.59
N LEU A 38 3.42 14.38 -7.80
CA LEU A 38 4.48 15.04 -7.02
C LEU A 38 4.46 16.57 -7.21
N LYS A 39 4.17 17.05 -8.42
CA LYS A 39 4.02 18.51 -8.67
C LYS A 39 2.82 19.08 -7.91
N GLU A 40 1.70 18.36 -7.88
CA GLU A 40 0.51 18.79 -7.13
C GLU A 40 0.78 18.84 -5.62
N ILE A 41 1.51 17.86 -5.07
CA ILE A 41 1.95 17.86 -3.67
C ILE A 41 2.82 19.09 -3.37
N LYS A 42 3.73 19.44 -4.29
CA LYS A 42 4.56 20.63 -4.14
C LYS A 42 3.76 21.93 -4.19
N LYS A 43 2.77 22.03 -5.10
CA LYS A 43 1.84 23.18 -5.17
C LYS A 43 1.02 23.34 -3.88
N ALA A 44 0.69 22.24 -3.21
CA ALA A 44 -0.02 22.26 -1.94
C ALA A 44 0.85 22.71 -0.74
N GLY A 45 2.10 23.10 -0.98
CA GLY A 45 3.01 23.65 0.03
C GLY A 45 4.02 22.66 0.62
N HIS A 46 4.05 21.42 0.16
CA HIS A 46 5.02 20.44 0.61
C HIS A 46 6.29 20.48 -0.24
N MET A 47 7.35 21.10 0.29
CA MET A 47 8.61 21.32 -0.45
C MET A 47 9.30 20.03 -0.91
N ASN A 48 9.16 18.95 -0.14
CA ASN A 48 9.75 17.64 -0.43
C ASN A 48 8.68 16.58 -0.68
N PRO A 49 8.12 16.47 -1.90
CA PRO A 49 7.06 15.50 -2.20
C PRO A 49 7.45 14.05 -1.92
N SER A 50 8.70 13.66 -2.14
CA SER A 50 9.18 12.30 -1.88
C SER A 50 9.06 11.91 -0.41
N VAL A 51 9.32 12.83 0.51
CA VAL A 51 9.14 12.61 1.96
C VAL A 51 7.67 12.41 2.29
N VAL A 52 6.78 13.18 1.67
CA VAL A 52 5.33 13.04 1.84
C VAL A 52 4.86 11.66 1.38
N VAL A 53 5.31 11.20 0.21
CA VAL A 53 4.97 9.87 -0.31
C VAL A 53 5.47 8.76 0.61
N GLN A 54 6.71 8.83 1.06
CA GLN A 54 7.28 7.83 1.96
C GLN A 54 6.52 7.77 3.29
N ALA A 55 6.29 8.91 3.92
CA ALA A 55 5.54 8.98 5.17
C ALA A 55 4.08 8.53 5.00
N ALA A 56 3.43 8.86 3.89
CA ALA A 56 2.09 8.38 3.56
C ALA A 56 2.03 6.84 3.48
N ILE A 57 3.01 6.23 2.83
CA ILE A 57 3.12 4.77 2.73
C ILE A 57 3.34 4.14 4.12
N GLU A 58 4.21 4.70 4.94
CA GLU A 58 4.46 4.23 6.31
C GLU A 58 3.20 4.33 7.17
N ASN A 59 2.51 5.47 7.11
CA ASN A 59 1.28 5.70 7.86
C ASN A 59 0.15 4.74 7.46
N ALA A 60 0.06 4.36 6.19
CA ALA A 60 -0.92 3.41 5.67
C ALA A 60 -0.50 1.94 5.79
N SER A 61 0.75 1.65 6.17
CA SER A 61 1.28 0.30 6.23
C SER A 61 0.75 -0.49 7.43
N PRO A 62 0.10 -1.64 7.22
CA PRO A 62 -0.35 -2.50 8.32
C PRO A 62 0.79 -3.33 8.90
N ASN A 63 0.84 -3.49 10.21
CA ASN A 63 1.78 -4.40 10.88
C ASN A 63 1.22 -5.81 11.00
N VAL A 64 -0.09 -5.94 11.15
CA VAL A 64 -0.82 -7.18 11.36
C VAL A 64 -2.02 -7.24 10.43
N MET A 65 -2.30 -8.41 9.89
CA MET A 65 -3.49 -8.68 9.09
C MET A 65 -4.09 -10.03 9.45
N ILE A 66 -5.33 -10.22 9.04
CA ILE A 66 -6.05 -11.48 9.22
C ILE A 66 -5.87 -12.37 8.00
N LYS A 67 -5.53 -13.65 8.23
CA LYS A 67 -5.61 -14.71 7.24
C LYS A 67 -6.61 -15.78 7.67
N SER A 68 -7.45 -16.20 6.76
CA SER A 68 -8.36 -17.30 7.01
C SER A 68 -7.63 -18.63 6.95
N LYS A 69 -7.81 -19.48 7.95
CA LYS A 69 -7.31 -20.86 7.98
C LYS A 69 -8.45 -21.81 8.23
N ARG A 70 -8.61 -22.78 7.33
CA ARG A 70 -9.56 -23.87 7.50
C ARG A 70 -8.90 -25.02 8.26
N ILE A 71 -9.53 -25.44 9.35
CA ILE A 71 -9.16 -26.63 10.12
C ILE A 71 -10.42 -27.49 10.27
N GLY A 72 -10.46 -28.65 9.60
CA GLY A 72 -11.66 -29.48 9.54
C GLY A 72 -12.81 -28.74 8.86
N TRP A 73 -13.95 -28.61 9.55
CA TRP A 73 -15.14 -27.91 9.06
C TRP A 73 -15.22 -26.43 9.47
N ALA A 74 -14.30 -25.98 10.33
CA ALA A 74 -14.26 -24.61 10.81
C ALA A 74 -13.25 -23.74 10.07
N VAL A 75 -13.58 -22.47 9.84
CA VAL A 75 -12.69 -21.46 9.30
C VAL A 75 -12.36 -20.47 10.40
N TYR A 76 -11.06 -20.34 10.70
CA TYR A 76 -10.56 -19.42 11.70
C TYR A 76 -9.93 -18.20 11.04
N GLN A 77 -10.19 -17.04 11.62
CA GLN A 77 -9.53 -15.78 11.23
C GLN A 77 -8.29 -15.61 12.10
N VAL A 78 -7.12 -15.81 11.51
CA VAL A 78 -5.85 -15.84 12.24
C VAL A 78 -5.08 -14.55 12.02
N PRO A 79 -4.76 -13.77 13.07
CA PRO A 79 -3.89 -12.61 12.95
C PRO A 79 -2.46 -13.06 12.68
N VAL A 80 -1.84 -12.47 11.65
CA VAL A 80 -0.46 -12.75 11.25
C VAL A 80 0.29 -11.46 11.04
N GLU A 81 1.58 -11.48 11.37
CA GLU A 81 2.47 -10.37 11.09
C GLU A 81 2.68 -10.20 9.58
N VAL A 82 2.68 -8.96 9.12
CA VAL A 82 2.85 -8.63 7.70
C VAL A 82 4.33 -8.41 7.38
N LYS A 83 4.86 -9.15 6.42
CA LYS A 83 6.23 -8.98 5.92
C LYS A 83 6.41 -7.60 5.25
N PRO A 84 7.62 -6.97 5.31
CA PRO A 84 7.86 -5.63 4.79
C PRO A 84 7.40 -5.41 3.33
N ALA A 85 7.64 -6.36 2.44
CA ALA A 85 7.20 -6.28 1.06
C ALA A 85 5.66 -6.24 0.92
N LYS A 86 4.96 -7.01 1.75
CA LYS A 86 3.49 -7.02 1.81
C LYS A 86 2.93 -5.76 2.45
N ARG A 87 3.61 -5.20 3.45
CA ARG A 87 3.23 -3.92 4.06
C ARG A 87 3.22 -2.81 3.01
N PHE A 88 4.27 -2.70 2.21
CA PHE A 88 4.36 -1.75 1.11
C PHE A 88 3.24 -1.96 0.09
N PHE A 89 3.00 -3.20 -0.30
CA PHE A 89 1.93 -3.55 -1.25
C PHE A 89 0.56 -3.10 -0.75
N PHE A 90 0.20 -3.43 0.49
CA PHE A 90 -1.11 -3.05 1.04
C PHE A 90 -1.26 -1.54 1.19
N ALA A 91 -0.25 -0.84 1.69
CA ALA A 91 -0.27 0.61 1.80
C ALA A 91 -0.49 1.28 0.45
N THR A 92 0.29 0.90 -0.55
CA THR A 92 0.19 1.43 -1.90
C THR A 92 -1.17 1.11 -2.52
N LYS A 93 -1.64 -0.14 -2.38
CA LYS A 93 -2.95 -0.56 -2.89
C LYS A 93 -4.08 0.27 -2.29
N TRP A 94 -4.11 0.44 -0.99
CA TRP A 94 -5.17 1.19 -0.31
C TRP A 94 -5.17 2.68 -0.70
N ILE A 95 -3.99 3.29 -0.82
CA ILE A 95 -3.87 4.67 -1.30
C ILE A 95 -4.40 4.79 -2.74
N LEU A 96 -4.01 3.87 -3.62
CA LEU A 96 -4.46 3.89 -5.02
C LEU A 96 -5.94 3.60 -5.16
N ASP A 97 -6.50 2.66 -4.41
CA ASP A 97 -7.92 2.34 -4.42
C ASP A 97 -8.75 3.54 -3.92
N ALA A 98 -8.30 4.21 -2.87
CA ALA A 98 -8.93 5.43 -2.36
C ALA A 98 -8.89 6.57 -3.38
N ALA A 99 -7.76 6.76 -4.06
CA ALA A 99 -7.65 7.76 -5.12
C ALA A 99 -8.55 7.45 -6.31
N ARG A 100 -8.63 6.17 -6.72
CA ARG A 100 -9.48 5.73 -7.83
C ARG A 100 -10.98 5.86 -7.53
N ALA A 101 -11.37 5.74 -6.26
CA ALA A 101 -12.77 5.91 -5.84
C ALA A 101 -13.27 7.36 -5.96
N LYS A 102 -12.37 8.34 -5.99
CA LYS A 102 -12.73 9.74 -6.22
C LYS A 102 -13.13 9.96 -7.67
N THR A 103 -14.09 10.85 -7.90
CA THR A 103 -14.57 11.23 -9.24
C THR A 103 -14.22 12.66 -9.57
N TRP A 104 -14.44 13.05 -10.83
CA TRP A 104 -14.41 14.45 -11.33
C TRP A 104 -13.05 15.15 -11.34
N LYS A 105 -11.95 14.45 -11.09
CA LYS A 105 -10.58 15.00 -11.13
C LYS A 105 -9.63 14.07 -11.89
N PRO A 106 -8.54 14.60 -12.47
CA PRO A 106 -7.46 13.78 -13.01
C PRO A 106 -6.83 12.87 -11.94
N MET A 107 -6.33 11.70 -12.35
CA MET A 107 -5.75 10.74 -11.41
C MET A 107 -4.56 11.31 -10.62
N SER A 108 -3.75 12.18 -11.24
CA SER A 108 -2.63 12.86 -10.58
C SER A 108 -3.07 13.72 -9.39
N GLU A 109 -4.15 14.48 -9.53
CA GLU A 109 -4.70 15.30 -8.44
C GLU A 109 -5.31 14.43 -7.34
N LYS A 110 -6.08 13.40 -7.72
CA LYS A 110 -6.69 12.45 -6.76
C LYS A 110 -5.61 11.73 -5.95
N LEU A 111 -4.54 11.31 -6.60
CA LEU A 111 -3.42 10.64 -5.96
C LEU A 111 -2.67 11.59 -5.00
N ALA A 112 -2.42 12.82 -5.42
CA ALA A 112 -1.78 13.82 -4.58
C ALA A 112 -2.61 14.11 -3.31
N GLU A 113 -3.91 14.28 -3.45
CA GLU A 113 -4.81 14.48 -2.31
C GLU A 113 -4.77 13.32 -1.31
N GLU A 114 -4.80 12.08 -1.80
CA GLU A 114 -4.72 10.90 -0.92
C GLU A 114 -3.36 10.75 -0.24
N LEU A 115 -2.28 11.05 -0.94
CA LEU A 115 -0.93 11.02 -0.35
C LEU A 115 -0.77 12.08 0.74
N ILE A 116 -1.26 13.30 0.52
CA ILE A 116 -1.24 14.37 1.53
C ILE A 116 -2.12 13.98 2.74
N ALA A 117 -3.30 13.43 2.50
CA ALA A 117 -4.19 12.99 3.56
C ALA A 117 -3.59 11.86 4.40
N ALA A 118 -2.97 10.85 3.75
CA ALA A 118 -2.28 9.77 4.43
C ALA A 118 -1.02 10.25 5.18
N TYR A 119 -0.32 11.25 4.65
CA TYR A 119 0.77 11.91 5.36
C TYR A 119 0.29 12.55 6.67
N GLY A 120 -0.89 13.16 6.67
CA GLY A 120 -1.55 13.71 7.87
C GLY A 120 -2.26 12.67 8.75
N ASN A 121 -2.05 11.38 8.56
CA ASN A 121 -2.75 10.30 9.26
C ASN A 121 -4.29 10.36 9.13
N GLN A 122 -4.79 10.82 8.00
CA GLN A 122 -6.22 10.96 7.74
C GLN A 122 -6.66 10.09 6.55
N TRP A 123 -7.99 9.88 6.43
CA TRP A 123 -8.69 9.28 5.30
C TRP A 123 -8.56 7.76 5.10
N ALA A 124 -9.05 7.33 3.92
CA ALA A 124 -9.45 5.96 3.65
C ALA A 124 -8.33 4.91 3.79
N ALA A 125 -7.09 5.22 3.38
CA ALA A 125 -5.98 4.27 3.47
C ALA A 125 -5.58 4.00 4.93
N VAL A 126 -5.51 5.05 5.75
CA VAL A 126 -5.19 4.91 7.17
C VAL A 126 -6.33 4.21 7.92
N LYS A 127 -7.60 4.51 7.60
CA LYS A 127 -8.76 3.79 8.14
C LYS A 127 -8.72 2.29 7.82
N LYS A 128 -8.30 1.92 6.63
CA LYS A 128 -8.12 0.50 6.26
C LYS A 128 -7.05 -0.19 7.10
N LYS A 129 -5.95 0.48 7.39
CA LYS A 129 -4.93 -0.02 8.32
C LYS A 129 -5.51 -0.20 9.73
N GLU A 130 -6.20 0.81 10.26
CA GLU A 130 -6.82 0.77 11.59
C GLU A 130 -7.87 -0.34 11.69
N GLU A 131 -8.67 -0.53 10.66
CA GLU A 131 -9.63 -1.63 10.57
C GLU A 131 -8.94 -2.99 10.59
N ALA A 132 -7.85 -3.17 9.83
CA ALA A 132 -7.06 -4.40 9.82
C ALA A 132 -6.47 -4.69 11.21
N HIS A 133 -5.94 -3.68 11.89
CA HIS A 133 -5.41 -3.80 13.25
C HIS A 133 -6.51 -4.12 14.27
N ARG A 134 -7.67 -3.50 14.15
CA ARG A 134 -8.83 -3.77 15.02
C ARG A 134 -9.34 -5.20 14.85
N MET A 135 -9.43 -5.68 13.62
CA MET A 135 -9.81 -7.06 13.34
C MET A 135 -8.78 -8.07 13.88
N ALA A 136 -7.50 -7.75 13.77
CA ALA A 136 -6.44 -8.58 14.32
C ALA A 136 -6.51 -8.65 15.86
N GLU A 137 -6.78 -7.54 16.51
CA GLU A 137 -6.97 -7.50 17.98
C GLU A 137 -8.23 -8.27 18.42
N ALA A 138 -9.34 -8.13 17.67
CA ALA A 138 -10.57 -8.88 17.95
C ALA A 138 -10.38 -10.41 17.83
N ASN A 139 -9.47 -10.87 16.97
CA ASN A 139 -9.16 -12.29 16.75
C ASN A 139 -7.86 -12.74 17.44
N LYS A 140 -7.36 -11.98 18.36
CA LYS A 140 -6.11 -12.22 19.11
C LYS A 140 -6.03 -13.62 19.74
N ALA A 141 -7.16 -14.18 20.17
CA ALA A 141 -7.22 -15.52 20.74
C ALA A 141 -6.70 -16.61 19.78
N PHE A 142 -6.73 -16.39 18.47
CA PHE A 142 -6.27 -17.32 17.44
C PHE A 142 -4.83 -17.05 16.97
N ALA A 143 -4.11 -16.12 17.58
CA ALA A 143 -2.75 -15.73 17.18
C ALA A 143 -1.75 -16.90 17.23
N TYR A 144 -1.96 -17.88 18.15
CA TYR A 144 -1.12 -19.09 18.24
C TYR A 144 -1.18 -19.97 16.98
N MET A 145 -2.21 -19.82 16.15
CA MET A 145 -2.36 -20.56 14.89
C MET A 145 -1.52 -19.96 13.74
N ALA A 146 -0.89 -18.83 13.94
CA ALA A 146 -0.11 -18.13 12.89
C ALA A 146 0.99 -19.03 12.28
N LYS A 147 1.59 -19.90 13.09
CA LYS A 147 2.59 -20.89 12.66
C LYS A 147 2.09 -21.89 11.60
N TYR A 148 0.78 -22.08 11.47
CA TYR A 148 0.17 -23.01 10.52
C TYR A 148 -0.34 -22.33 9.25
N VAL A 149 -0.18 -21.01 9.11
CA VAL A 149 -0.76 -20.22 8.02
C VAL A 149 0.29 -19.83 6.97
N ASN A 150 1.56 -20.02 7.26
CA ASN A 150 2.68 -19.72 6.36
C ASN A 150 2.85 -20.74 5.26
#